data_9511472fa21b19ded5f12a013592a86e
#
_entry.id   9511472fa21b19ded5f12a013592a86e
#
_cell.length_a   1.000
_cell.length_b   1.000
_cell.length_c   1.000
_cell.angle_alpha   90.00
_cell.angle_beta   90.00
_cell.angle_gamma   90.00
#
_symmetry.space_group_name_H-M   'P 1'
#
loop_
_entity.id
_entity.type
_entity.pdbx_description
1 polymer ?
#
loop_
_entity_poly.entity_id
_entity_poly.type
_entity_poly.pdbx_seq_one_letter_code
_entity_poly.pdbx_strand_id
1 'polypeptide(L)'
;MKAISFSVLLAVGFAVGCDKSTTPPTLPELHPVKGQILRGSQPVSGGYLTLRSDANINLMVTAKVAEDGTFEAFTMDTSHKESKRTAGAPAGTYRGEYGPPGSDQSIIPIPLKDPITIAAGPNDLKIILPKK
;
A
#
# COMPACT_ATOMS: atom_id res chain seq x y z
N MET A 1 -64.50 33.80 33.04
CA MET A 1 -63.53 34.58 32.28
C MET A 1 -62.46 33.71 31.72
N LYS A 2 -62.22 33.86 30.49
CA LYS A 2 -61.79 32.88 29.58
C LYS A 2 -60.29 32.79 29.54
N ALA A 3 -59.73 31.65 29.89
CA ALA A 3 -58.32 31.34 29.62
C ALA A 3 -58.20 30.81 28.20
N ILE A 4 -57.45 31.53 27.39
CA ILE A 4 -57.11 31.12 26.05
C ILE A 4 -55.81 30.36 26.13
N SER A 5 -55.92 29.06 25.92
CA SER A 5 -54.78 28.18 25.83
C SER A 5 -54.16 28.30 24.43
N PHE A 6 -52.98 28.84 24.37
CA PHE A 6 -52.23 28.95 23.12
C PHE A 6 -51.27 27.76 23.04
N SER A 7 -51.67 26.78 22.31
CA SER A 7 -50.75 25.67 21.97
C SER A 7 -49.83 26.12 20.85
N VAL A 8 -48.59 26.38 21.20
CA VAL A 8 -47.53 26.55 20.20
C VAL A 8 -47.01 25.19 19.81
N LEU A 9 -47.37 24.77 18.61
CA LEU A 9 -46.85 23.57 18.01
C LEU A 9 -45.50 23.92 17.39
N LEU A 10 -44.44 23.55 18.10
CA LEU A 10 -43.06 23.70 17.59
C LEU A 10 -42.75 22.50 16.69
N ALA A 11 -42.89 22.72 15.39
CA ALA A 11 -42.42 21.75 14.40
C ALA A 11 -40.89 21.83 14.31
N VAL A 12 -40.22 20.92 14.98
CA VAL A 12 -38.78 20.70 14.80
C VAL A 12 -38.58 19.90 13.52
N GLY A 13 -38.26 20.61 12.45
CA GLY A 13 -37.86 20.01 11.22
C GLY A 13 -36.44 19.43 11.38
N PHE A 14 -36.34 18.12 11.56
CA PHE A 14 -35.07 17.43 11.43
C PHE A 14 -34.69 17.39 9.92
N ALA A 15 -33.88 18.32 9.51
CA ALA A 15 -33.17 18.20 8.26
C ALA A 15 -32.09 17.12 8.47
N VAL A 16 -32.45 15.89 8.14
CA VAL A 16 -31.44 14.82 7.99
C VAL A 16 -30.68 15.14 6.72
N GLY A 17 -29.60 15.90 6.85
CA GLY A 17 -28.65 16.06 5.78
C GLY A 17 -28.00 14.71 5.53
N CYS A 18 -28.38 14.02 4.45
CA CYS A 18 -27.60 12.93 3.92
C CYS A 18 -26.32 13.51 3.32
N ASP A 19 -25.32 13.68 4.14
CA ASP A 19 -23.98 13.88 3.65
C ASP A 19 -23.51 12.57 3.00
N LYS A 20 -23.83 12.44 1.73
CA LYS A 20 -23.07 11.55 0.87
C LYS A 20 -21.73 12.22 0.61
N SER A 21 -20.88 12.24 1.62
CA SER A 21 -19.48 12.52 1.41
C SER A 21 -18.91 11.36 0.60
N THR A 22 -18.87 11.53 -0.72
CA THR A 22 -18.02 10.73 -1.58
C THR A 22 -16.59 11.13 -1.25
N THR A 23 -16.11 10.70 -0.10
CA THR A 23 -14.69 10.71 0.19
C THR A 23 -14.06 9.79 -0.84
N PRO A 24 -13.10 10.29 -1.66
CA PRO A 24 -12.36 9.40 -2.54
C PRO A 24 -11.76 8.29 -1.67
N PRO A 25 -11.66 7.04 -2.17
CA PRO A 25 -11.06 5.97 -1.40
C PRO A 25 -9.67 6.42 -0.96
N THR A 26 -9.54 6.72 0.32
CA THR A 26 -8.26 7.01 0.95
C THR A 26 -7.44 5.73 0.95
N LEU A 27 -6.17 5.86 0.58
CA LEU A 27 -5.23 4.76 0.78
C LEU A 27 -5.30 4.32 2.24
N PRO A 28 -5.25 3.01 2.53
CA PRO A 28 -5.10 2.55 3.89
C PRO A 28 -3.83 3.15 4.51
N GLU A 29 -3.74 3.12 5.83
CA GLU A 29 -2.57 3.62 6.55
C GLU A 29 -1.29 2.95 6.03
N LEU A 30 -0.30 3.77 5.66
CA LEU A 30 0.97 3.30 5.14
C LEU A 30 2.02 3.27 6.24
N HIS A 31 2.78 2.20 6.29
CA HIS A 31 3.86 2.01 7.25
C HIS A 31 5.21 2.01 6.53
N PRO A 32 6.27 2.59 7.12
CA PRO A 32 7.59 2.58 6.51
C PRO A 32 8.08 1.14 6.29
N VAL A 33 8.57 0.86 5.10
CA VAL A 33 9.12 -0.44 4.74
C VAL A 33 10.48 -0.25 4.10
N LYS A 34 11.49 -0.74 4.77
CA LYS A 34 12.88 -0.79 4.31
C LYS A 34 13.39 -2.20 4.38
N GLY A 35 14.46 -2.48 3.70
CA GLY A 35 15.06 -3.80 3.80
C GLY A 35 16.27 -3.97 2.92
N GLN A 36 16.71 -5.22 2.84
CA GLN A 36 17.83 -5.65 2.02
C GLN A 36 17.50 -6.96 1.34
N ILE A 37 17.92 -7.10 0.10
CA ILE A 37 17.76 -8.32 -0.69
C ILE A 37 19.13 -8.98 -0.83
N LEU A 38 19.20 -10.26 -0.45
CA LEU A 38 20.39 -11.07 -0.54
C LEU A 38 20.15 -12.26 -1.51
N ARG A 39 21.20 -12.65 -2.19
CA ARG A 39 21.25 -13.94 -2.88
C ARG A 39 22.26 -14.81 -2.16
N GLY A 40 21.76 -15.80 -1.41
CA GLY A 40 22.59 -16.49 -0.44
C GLY A 40 23.02 -15.54 0.68
N SER A 41 24.32 -15.29 0.82
CA SER A 41 24.89 -14.33 1.79
C SER A 41 25.33 -13.01 1.18
N GLN A 42 25.17 -12.84 -0.14
CA GLN A 42 25.63 -11.66 -0.87
C GLN A 42 24.48 -10.72 -1.21
N PRO A 43 24.61 -9.41 -0.95
CA PRO A 43 23.62 -8.44 -1.39
C PRO A 43 23.49 -8.44 -2.92
N VAL A 44 22.26 -8.30 -3.40
CA VAL A 44 22.04 -8.06 -4.82
C VAL A 44 22.36 -6.61 -5.15
N SER A 45 22.78 -6.35 -6.38
CA SER A 45 23.10 -5.01 -6.84
C SER A 45 22.06 -4.53 -7.84
N GLY A 46 21.25 -3.56 -7.43
CA GLY A 46 20.23 -2.97 -8.28
C GLY A 46 18.99 -3.83 -8.50
N GLY A 47 18.14 -3.42 -9.40
CA GLY A 47 16.89 -4.08 -9.72
C GLY A 47 15.67 -3.45 -9.07
N TYR A 48 14.55 -4.16 -9.13
CA TYR A 48 13.26 -3.71 -8.60
C TYR A 48 12.59 -4.84 -7.83
N LEU A 49 11.99 -4.48 -6.71
CA LEU A 49 11.10 -5.34 -5.95
C LEU A 49 9.66 -4.91 -6.22
N THR A 50 8.79 -5.86 -6.49
CA THR A 50 7.35 -5.62 -6.65
C THR A 50 6.60 -6.52 -5.68
N LEU A 51 5.74 -5.94 -4.88
CA LEU A 51 4.87 -6.65 -3.94
C LEU A 51 3.42 -6.42 -4.34
N ARG A 52 2.67 -7.50 -4.42
CA ARG A 52 1.24 -7.49 -4.76
C ARG A 52 0.42 -8.01 -3.59
N SER A 53 -0.60 -7.24 -3.21
CA SER A 53 -1.54 -7.67 -2.18
C SER A 53 -2.60 -8.58 -2.77
N ASP A 54 -2.86 -9.71 -2.11
CA ASP A 54 -3.98 -10.59 -2.48
C ASP A 54 -5.34 -9.97 -2.06
N ALA A 55 -5.33 -9.08 -1.06
CA ALA A 55 -6.55 -8.42 -0.57
C ALA A 55 -6.99 -7.23 -1.42
N ASN A 56 -6.07 -6.57 -2.10
CA ASN A 56 -6.37 -5.40 -2.92
C ASN A 56 -5.49 -5.36 -4.17
N ILE A 57 -6.06 -5.78 -5.29
CA ILE A 57 -5.35 -5.86 -6.57
C ILE A 57 -4.96 -4.51 -7.17
N ASN A 58 -5.57 -3.42 -6.71
CA ASN A 58 -5.26 -2.07 -7.17
C ASN A 58 -4.05 -1.46 -6.46
N LEU A 59 -3.60 -2.08 -5.37
CA LEU A 59 -2.42 -1.63 -4.65
C LEU A 59 -1.19 -2.42 -5.09
N MET A 60 -0.21 -1.70 -5.58
CA MET A 60 1.08 -2.24 -5.94
C MET A 60 2.16 -1.55 -5.11
N VAL A 61 2.95 -2.33 -4.42
CA VAL A 61 4.10 -1.83 -3.66
C VAL A 61 5.35 -2.09 -4.47
N THR A 62 6.13 -1.05 -4.72
CA THR A 62 7.36 -1.15 -5.51
C THR A 62 8.53 -0.56 -4.73
N ALA A 63 9.72 -1.07 -5.00
CA ALA A 63 10.95 -0.55 -4.44
C ALA A 63 12.07 -0.65 -5.46
N LYS A 64 12.83 0.43 -5.61
CA LYS A 64 14.09 0.38 -6.35
C LYS A 64 15.16 -0.14 -5.41
N VAL A 65 15.88 -1.15 -5.85
CA VAL A 65 16.97 -1.76 -5.09
C VAL A 65 18.27 -1.04 -5.40
N ALA A 66 18.97 -0.60 -4.36
CA ALA A 66 20.27 0.05 -4.48
C ALA A 66 21.39 -0.95 -4.79
N GLU A 67 22.57 -0.46 -5.08
CA GLU A 67 23.75 -1.30 -5.41
C GLU A 67 24.19 -2.20 -4.25
N ASP A 68 23.88 -1.82 -3.02
CA ASP A 68 24.15 -2.59 -1.80
C ASP A 68 23.01 -3.55 -1.42
N GLY A 69 21.98 -3.66 -2.27
CA GLY A 69 20.82 -4.50 -2.03
C GLY A 69 19.74 -3.90 -1.14
N THR A 70 19.95 -2.71 -0.62
CA THR A 70 18.94 -2.03 0.22
C THR A 70 17.82 -1.44 -0.62
N PHE A 71 16.63 -1.35 -0.03
CA PHE A 71 15.46 -0.76 -0.67
C PHE A 71 14.57 -0.03 0.31
N GLU A 72 13.77 0.87 -0.23
CA GLU A 72 12.66 1.52 0.46
C GLU A 72 11.40 1.40 -0.40
N ALA A 73 10.32 0.93 0.20
CA ALA A 73 9.09 0.63 -0.52
C ALA A 73 8.16 1.83 -0.64
N PHE A 74 7.48 1.90 -1.77
CA PHE A 74 6.45 2.89 -2.07
C PHE A 74 5.19 2.18 -2.56
N THR A 75 4.04 2.70 -2.17
CA THR A 75 2.76 2.22 -2.67
C THR A 75 2.31 3.07 -3.85
N MET A 76 1.91 2.38 -4.91
CA MET A 76 1.27 2.98 -6.08
C MET A 76 -0.20 2.60 -6.08
N ASP A 77 -1.06 3.60 -6.13
CA ASP A 77 -2.50 3.39 -6.32
C ASP A 77 -2.82 3.51 -7.81
N THR A 78 -3.23 2.40 -8.39
CA THR A 78 -3.58 2.33 -9.82
C THR A 78 -5.09 2.51 -10.08
N SER A 79 -5.88 2.76 -9.04
CA SER A 79 -7.33 2.97 -9.17
C SER A 79 -7.70 4.34 -9.75
N HIS A 80 -6.78 5.28 -9.80
CA HIS A 80 -6.97 6.61 -10.36
C HIS A 80 -6.19 6.79 -11.66
N LYS A 81 -6.66 7.70 -12.51
CA LYS A 81 -6.00 8.04 -13.78
C LYS A 81 -4.57 8.54 -13.61
N GLU A 82 -4.27 9.12 -12.46
CA GLU A 82 -2.94 9.55 -12.09
C GLU A 82 -2.41 8.65 -10.97
N SER A 83 -1.46 7.80 -11.32
CA SER A 83 -0.78 6.96 -10.33
C SER A 83 0.00 7.83 -9.35
N LYS A 84 -0.42 7.84 -8.10
CA LYS A 84 0.29 8.54 -7.04
C LYS A 84 1.20 7.57 -6.29
N ARG A 85 2.47 7.94 -6.19
CA ARG A 85 3.48 7.20 -5.43
C ARG A 85 3.60 7.78 -4.02
N THR A 86 3.40 6.96 -3.01
CA THR A 86 3.48 7.35 -1.62
C THR A 86 4.41 6.42 -0.86
N ALA A 87 5.29 6.97 -0.02
CA ALA A 87 6.24 6.17 0.77
C ALA A 87 5.52 5.23 1.75
N GLY A 88 6.05 4.01 1.88
CA GLY A 88 5.49 2.99 2.75
C GLY A 88 4.51 2.04 2.06
N ALA A 89 3.94 1.14 2.84
CA ALA A 89 2.98 0.16 2.38
C ALA A 89 1.94 -0.16 3.47
N PRO A 90 0.71 -0.54 3.09
CA PRO A 90 -0.29 -0.99 4.06
C PRO A 90 0.15 -2.29 4.75
N ALA A 91 -0.26 -2.46 6.00
CA ALA A 91 -0.09 -3.73 6.69
C ALA A 91 -0.86 -4.85 5.97
N GLY A 92 -0.28 -6.03 5.91
CA GLY A 92 -0.88 -7.18 5.25
C GLY A 92 0.15 -8.15 4.70
N THR A 93 -0.35 -9.15 3.97
CA THR A 93 0.47 -10.18 3.33
C THR A 93 0.55 -9.94 1.83
N TYR A 94 1.77 -10.03 1.31
CA TYR A 94 2.09 -9.74 -0.09
C TYR A 94 2.84 -10.90 -0.74
N ARG A 95 2.61 -11.05 -2.03
CA ARG A 95 3.47 -11.86 -2.89
C ARG A 95 4.46 -10.97 -3.59
N GLY A 96 5.72 -11.36 -3.57
CA GLY A 96 6.81 -10.55 -4.11
C GLY A 96 7.49 -11.16 -5.31
N GLU A 97 8.02 -10.27 -6.14
CA GLU A 97 8.87 -10.61 -7.28
C GLU A 97 10.06 -9.65 -7.32
N TYR A 98 11.22 -10.20 -7.61
CA TYR A 98 12.43 -9.41 -7.83
C TYR A 98 12.79 -9.38 -9.31
N GLY A 99 12.84 -8.16 -9.86
CA GLY A 99 13.33 -7.93 -11.22
C GLY A 99 14.80 -7.54 -11.20
N PRO A 100 15.72 -8.37 -11.72
CA PRO A 100 17.13 -8.02 -11.82
C PRO A 100 17.36 -6.75 -12.66
N PRO A 101 18.45 -6.01 -12.42
CA PRO A 101 18.76 -4.85 -13.25
C PRO A 101 19.08 -5.28 -14.67
N GLY A 102 18.59 -4.52 -15.64
CA GLY A 102 18.83 -4.74 -17.07
C GLY A 102 17.83 -3.98 -17.89
N SER A 103 18.23 -3.61 -19.11
CA SER A 103 17.40 -2.88 -20.07
C SER A 103 16.58 -3.77 -20.97
N ASP A 104 16.73 -5.08 -20.85
CA ASP A 104 16.12 -6.06 -21.73
C ASP A 104 14.77 -6.53 -21.17
N GLN A 105 13.71 -6.38 -21.96
CA GLN A 105 12.36 -6.77 -21.60
C GLN A 105 12.20 -8.31 -21.48
N SER A 106 13.25 -9.06 -21.82
CA SER A 106 13.28 -10.51 -21.70
C SER A 106 13.63 -11.02 -20.29
N ILE A 107 13.91 -10.13 -19.34
CA ILE A 107 14.23 -10.53 -17.98
C ILE A 107 12.95 -10.96 -17.25
N ILE A 108 12.88 -12.22 -16.93
CA ILE A 108 11.78 -12.79 -16.18
C ILE A 108 11.97 -12.45 -14.70
N PRO A 109 10.99 -11.81 -14.05
CA PRO A 109 11.07 -11.57 -12.61
C PRO A 109 11.20 -12.87 -11.82
N ILE A 110 11.98 -12.83 -10.76
CA ILE A 110 12.19 -13.98 -9.86
C ILE A 110 11.13 -13.91 -8.77
N PRO A 111 10.20 -14.88 -8.70
CA PRO A 111 9.22 -14.90 -7.64
C PRO A 111 9.91 -15.21 -6.30
N LEU A 112 9.47 -14.50 -5.25
CA LEU A 112 9.92 -14.79 -3.90
C LEU A 112 9.28 -16.09 -3.42
N LYS A 113 10.06 -16.92 -2.74
CA LYS A 113 9.60 -18.21 -2.24
C LYS A 113 8.51 -18.07 -1.17
N ASP A 114 8.71 -17.13 -0.26
CA ASP A 114 7.83 -16.92 0.88
C ASP A 114 7.03 -15.61 0.73
N PRO A 115 5.79 -15.57 1.22
CA PRO A 115 5.04 -14.34 1.26
C PRO A 115 5.69 -13.35 2.23
N ILE A 116 5.52 -12.06 1.95
CA ILE A 116 6.03 -10.99 2.79
C ILE A 116 4.91 -10.42 3.62
N THR A 117 5.10 -10.37 4.94
CA THR A 117 4.16 -9.75 5.87
C THR A 117 4.67 -8.38 6.28
N ILE A 118 3.84 -7.36 6.05
CA ILE A 118 4.08 -6.00 6.51
C ILE A 118 3.23 -5.78 7.75
N ALA A 119 3.88 -5.45 8.86
CA ALA A 119 3.23 -5.15 10.12
C ALA A 119 2.98 -3.66 10.27
N ALA A 120 2.07 -3.29 11.18
CA ALA A 120 1.90 -1.90 11.58
C ALA A 120 3.19 -1.37 12.23
N GLY A 121 3.57 -0.15 11.88
CA GLY A 121 4.82 0.46 12.32
C GLY A 121 5.98 0.25 11.36
N PRO A 122 7.21 0.62 11.74
CA PRO A 122 8.38 0.45 10.89
C PRO A 122 8.68 -1.02 10.60
N ASN A 123 8.98 -1.33 9.34
CA ASN A 123 9.34 -2.67 8.89
C ASN A 123 10.76 -2.66 8.34
N ASP A 124 11.57 -3.62 8.77
CA ASP A 124 12.90 -3.89 8.24
C ASP A 124 12.92 -5.33 7.73
N LEU A 125 12.92 -5.48 6.42
CA LEU A 125 12.77 -6.77 5.75
C LEU A 125 14.12 -7.30 5.27
N LYS A 126 14.35 -8.57 5.51
CA LYS A 126 15.47 -9.30 4.92
C LYS A 126 14.94 -10.34 3.96
N ILE A 127 15.15 -10.10 2.67
CA ILE A 127 14.66 -10.97 1.60
C ILE A 127 15.81 -11.77 1.06
N ILE A 128 15.64 -13.09 1.01
CA ILE A 128 16.66 -14.02 0.49
C ILE A 128 16.13 -14.64 -0.79
N LEU A 129 16.84 -14.38 -1.89
CA LEU A 129 16.56 -15.00 -3.18
C LEU A 129 17.12 -16.43 -3.24
N PRO A 130 16.49 -17.33 -4.02
CA PRO A 130 17.05 -18.64 -4.25
C PRO A 130 18.42 -18.53 -4.92
N LYS A 131 19.32 -19.43 -4.59
CA LYS A 131 20.59 -19.58 -5.28
C LYS A 131 20.31 -20.00 -6.72
N LYS A 132 21.12 -19.52 -7.66
CA LYS A 132 21.09 -20.00 -9.03
C LYS A 132 21.50 -21.44 -9.11
#